data_d9b198b8c1bfb46cfde314d931d6b529
#
_entry.id   d9b198b8c1bfb46cfde314d931d6b529
#
_cell.length_a   1.000
_cell.length_b   1.000
_cell.length_c   1.000
_cell.angle_alpha   90.00
_cell.angle_beta   90.00
_cell.angle_gamma   90.00
#
_symmetry.space_group_name_H-M   'P 1'
#
loop_
_entity.id
_entity.type
_entity.pdbx_description
1 polymer ?
#
loop_
_entity_poly.entity_id
_entity_poly.type
_entity_poly.pdbx_seq_one_letter_code
_entity_poly.pdbx_strand_id
1 'polypeptide(L)'
;MKIIERYPGSVGEAIQGKCNEIDILLSCPINLYTKIVLSDEVERENESFYLKSYKFIDNILEEWGYKGKKVGVAINSTIPKGKGFASSTADLCAIYNGLLKLTDRSFNEEELIRHCLKIEPTDSIIFDKATIFDYKEGAVKEKVGSYFKFYVLCFIGKNIVDTVEYNGKKLEPLKDINDLLIDLREAFENRDTKKLAKVSTESIIRNQHRLKYDILEEILEIKKLTGGLGIIGAHSGDMLGIIFDSIDDEKMKEIEKSEIIGYEKIIVETLDAIN
;
A
#
# COMPACT_ATOMS: atom_id res chain seq x y z
N MET A 1 -19.25 0.29 23.78
CA MET A 1 -17.78 0.45 23.91
C MET A 1 -17.23 1.15 22.66
N LYS A 2 -16.21 2.04 22.82
CA LYS A 2 -15.61 2.78 21.71
C LYS A 2 -14.12 2.46 21.62
N ILE A 3 -13.68 2.00 20.45
CA ILE A 3 -12.28 1.65 20.16
C ILE A 3 -11.74 2.60 19.11
N ILE A 4 -10.51 3.06 19.29
CA ILE A 4 -9.78 3.90 18.33
C ILE A 4 -8.54 3.13 17.89
N GLU A 5 -8.38 2.98 16.57
CA GLU A 5 -7.21 2.36 15.95
C GLU A 5 -6.64 3.23 14.85
N ARG A 6 -5.38 3.01 14.55
CA ARG A 6 -4.72 3.59 13.39
C ARG A 6 -3.93 2.52 12.64
N TYR A 7 -3.76 2.71 11.33
CA TYR A 7 -2.94 1.84 10.51
C TYR A 7 -2.24 2.65 9.41
N PRO A 8 -0.98 2.35 9.04
CA PRO A 8 -0.27 3.07 8.00
C PRO A 8 -0.75 2.68 6.61
N GLY A 9 -0.66 3.61 5.66
CA GLY A 9 -0.73 3.31 4.24
C GLY A 9 0.60 2.79 3.69
N SER A 10 0.67 2.60 2.37
CA SER A 10 1.90 2.31 1.63
C SER A 10 2.24 3.43 0.63
N VAL A 11 3.41 3.32 -0.01
CA VAL A 11 3.81 4.20 -1.10
C VAL A 11 4.06 3.37 -2.36
N GLY A 12 2.99 3.07 -3.09
CA GLY A 12 3.07 2.17 -4.25
C GLY A 12 3.66 0.80 -3.89
N GLU A 13 4.15 0.11 -4.90
CA GLU A 13 4.78 -1.21 -4.75
C GLU A 13 6.28 -1.12 -5.03
N ALA A 14 7.10 -1.60 -4.07
CA ALA A 14 8.55 -1.76 -4.25
C ALA A 14 8.85 -2.77 -5.38
N ILE A 15 7.96 -3.73 -5.58
CA ILE A 15 7.92 -4.63 -6.72
C ILE A 15 6.49 -5.09 -6.98
N GLN A 16 6.12 -5.22 -8.24
CA GLN A 16 4.93 -5.97 -8.68
C GLN A 16 5.23 -6.66 -10.02
N GLY A 17 4.80 -7.89 -10.17
CA GLY A 17 5.02 -8.66 -11.40
C GLY A 17 4.59 -10.12 -11.27
N LYS A 18 4.97 -10.94 -12.25
CA LYS A 18 4.77 -12.37 -12.21
C LYS A 18 5.98 -13.09 -11.64
N CYS A 19 5.72 -13.97 -10.67
CA CYS A 19 6.67 -14.95 -10.18
C CYS A 19 6.08 -16.35 -10.40
N ASN A 20 6.70 -17.15 -11.26
CA ASN A 20 6.19 -18.50 -11.60
C ASN A 20 4.69 -18.49 -11.94
N GLU A 21 4.28 -17.61 -12.83
CA GLU A 21 2.89 -17.36 -13.26
C GLU A 21 1.94 -16.77 -12.21
N ILE A 22 2.36 -16.57 -10.97
CA ILE A 22 1.57 -15.96 -9.90
C ILE A 22 1.84 -14.44 -9.88
N ASP A 23 0.78 -13.65 -9.80
CA ASP A 23 0.88 -12.20 -9.66
C ASP A 23 1.21 -11.85 -8.20
N ILE A 24 2.38 -11.26 -7.98
CA ILE A 24 2.86 -10.88 -6.66
C ILE A 24 3.17 -9.39 -6.54
N LEU A 25 3.16 -8.91 -5.32
CA LEU A 25 3.65 -7.57 -4.97
C LEU A 25 4.36 -7.56 -3.61
N LEU A 26 5.10 -6.48 -3.35
CA LEU A 26 5.58 -6.08 -2.04
C LEU A 26 5.55 -4.56 -1.93
N SER A 27 4.93 -4.05 -0.87
CA SER A 27 4.85 -2.62 -0.55
C SER A 27 5.51 -2.31 0.79
N CYS A 28 5.85 -1.04 1.00
CA CYS A 28 6.44 -0.56 2.25
C CYS A 28 5.47 0.40 2.95
N PRO A 29 5.23 0.23 4.27
CA PRO A 29 4.38 1.13 5.04
C PRO A 29 5.03 2.51 5.17
N ILE A 30 4.19 3.56 5.28
CA ILE A 30 4.62 4.96 5.35
C ILE A 30 4.01 5.71 6.54
N ASN A 31 4.53 6.89 6.79
CA ASN A 31 4.09 7.80 7.87
C ASN A 31 2.78 8.56 7.59
N LEU A 32 1.92 8.04 6.70
CA LEU A 32 0.53 8.48 6.53
C LEU A 32 -0.41 7.40 7.07
N TYR A 33 -1.44 7.80 7.81
CA TYR A 33 -2.27 6.88 8.56
C TYR A 33 -3.76 7.06 8.28
N THR A 34 -4.47 5.96 8.29
CA THR A 34 -5.89 5.96 8.59
C THR A 34 -6.10 5.85 10.10
N LYS A 35 -7.10 6.56 10.62
CA LYS A 35 -7.58 6.47 11.99
C LYS A 35 -9.05 6.10 11.96
N ILE A 36 -9.41 5.01 12.62
CA ILE A 36 -10.79 4.58 12.72
C ILE A 36 -11.30 4.70 14.15
N VAL A 37 -12.62 4.85 14.24
CA VAL A 37 -13.36 4.73 15.49
C VAL A 37 -14.43 3.68 15.27
N LEU A 38 -14.38 2.56 16.03
CA LEU A 38 -15.42 1.55 16.09
C LEU A 38 -16.29 1.72 17.32
N SER A 39 -17.59 1.51 17.18
CA SER A 39 -18.52 1.53 18.32
C SER A 39 -19.64 0.51 18.11
N ASP A 40 -19.97 -0.23 19.17
CA ASP A 40 -21.13 -1.12 19.23
C ASP A 40 -22.37 -0.46 19.86
N GLU A 41 -22.28 0.83 20.17
CA GLU A 41 -23.36 1.65 20.77
C GLU A 41 -23.96 2.66 19.79
N VAL A 42 -23.34 2.84 18.62
CA VAL A 42 -23.74 3.85 17.63
C VAL A 42 -24.33 3.15 16.41
N GLU A 43 -25.41 3.68 15.87
CA GLU A 43 -25.97 3.21 14.61
C GLU A 43 -24.97 3.42 13.46
N ARG A 44 -25.06 2.57 12.46
CA ARG A 44 -24.26 2.69 11.25
C ARG A 44 -24.65 3.94 10.47
N GLU A 45 -23.70 4.83 10.28
CA GLU A 45 -23.85 6.02 9.45
C GLU A 45 -23.15 5.82 8.11
N ASN A 46 -23.63 6.49 7.06
CA ASN A 46 -22.99 6.52 5.73
C ASN A 46 -22.69 5.11 5.17
N GLU A 47 -23.61 4.15 5.31
CA GLU A 47 -23.42 2.74 4.89
C GLU A 47 -22.99 2.62 3.42
N SER A 48 -23.53 3.44 2.53
CA SER A 48 -23.15 3.47 1.11
C SER A 48 -21.71 3.93 0.88
N PHE A 49 -21.21 4.83 1.71
CA PHE A 49 -19.83 5.33 1.62
C PHE A 49 -18.81 4.33 2.20
N TYR A 50 -19.20 3.60 3.26
CA TYR A 50 -18.34 2.62 3.94
C TYR A 50 -18.72 1.17 3.60
N LEU A 51 -19.24 0.92 2.41
CA LEU A 51 -19.78 -0.40 2.02
C LEU A 51 -18.75 -1.54 2.21
N LYS A 52 -17.49 -1.35 1.78
CA LYS A 52 -16.41 -2.34 1.94
C LYS A 52 -16.12 -2.60 3.42
N SER A 53 -16.04 -1.54 4.22
CA SER A 53 -15.77 -1.62 5.66
C SER A 53 -16.88 -2.37 6.40
N TYR A 54 -18.14 -2.06 6.12
CA TYR A 54 -19.25 -2.76 6.77
C TYR A 54 -19.37 -4.22 6.33
N LYS A 55 -19.15 -4.51 5.04
CA LYS A 55 -19.11 -5.90 4.56
C LYS A 55 -17.99 -6.69 5.25
N PHE A 56 -16.82 -6.09 5.44
CA PHE A 56 -15.70 -6.70 6.16
C PHE A 56 -16.03 -6.97 7.63
N ILE A 57 -16.61 -5.98 8.34
CA ILE A 57 -17.07 -6.11 9.73
C ILE A 57 -18.07 -7.26 9.86
N ASP A 58 -19.09 -7.29 8.99
CA ASP A 58 -20.15 -8.29 9.06
C ASP A 58 -19.63 -9.70 8.81
N ASN A 59 -18.76 -9.89 7.83
CA ASN A 59 -18.13 -11.17 7.53
C ASN A 59 -17.33 -11.72 8.74
N ILE A 60 -16.58 -10.85 9.41
CA ILE A 60 -15.77 -11.22 10.58
C ILE A 60 -16.68 -11.54 11.79
N LEU A 61 -17.63 -10.66 12.09
CA LEU A 61 -18.52 -10.85 13.23
C LEU A 61 -19.41 -12.10 13.06
N GLU A 62 -19.86 -12.40 11.85
CA GLU A 62 -20.61 -13.63 11.58
C GLU A 62 -19.75 -14.89 11.82
N GLU A 63 -18.50 -14.91 11.34
CA GLU A 63 -17.57 -16.02 11.56
C GLU A 63 -17.23 -16.19 13.04
N TRP A 64 -17.14 -15.11 13.79
CA TRP A 64 -16.88 -15.16 15.23
C TRP A 64 -18.11 -15.50 16.09
N GLY A 65 -19.27 -15.72 15.47
CA GLY A 65 -20.52 -16.09 16.17
C GLY A 65 -21.31 -14.88 16.69
N TYR A 66 -20.96 -13.66 16.31
CA TYR A 66 -21.68 -12.42 16.68
C TYR A 66 -22.70 -12.01 15.61
N LYS A 67 -23.38 -12.98 15.00
CA LYS A 67 -24.37 -12.71 13.95
C LYS A 67 -25.42 -11.69 14.40
N GLY A 68 -25.62 -10.65 13.59
CA GLY A 68 -26.59 -9.59 13.87
C GLY A 68 -26.08 -8.48 14.81
N LYS A 69 -24.87 -8.61 15.39
CA LYS A 69 -24.24 -7.50 16.12
C LYS A 69 -23.86 -6.40 15.13
N LYS A 70 -24.39 -5.20 15.37
CA LYS A 70 -24.05 -4.03 14.56
C LYS A 70 -22.89 -3.29 15.22
N VAL A 71 -21.88 -2.97 14.41
CA VAL A 71 -20.75 -2.12 14.81
C VAL A 71 -20.68 -0.97 13.82
N GLY A 72 -20.72 0.26 14.31
CA GLY A 72 -20.52 1.48 13.53
C GLY A 72 -19.03 1.77 13.35
N VAL A 73 -18.67 2.35 12.21
CA VAL A 73 -17.30 2.80 11.90
C VAL A 73 -17.28 4.25 11.42
N ALA A 74 -16.34 5.03 11.95
CA ALA A 74 -15.97 6.33 11.39
C ALA A 74 -14.48 6.30 11.01
N ILE A 75 -14.17 6.80 9.82
CA ILE A 75 -12.81 6.77 9.26
C ILE A 75 -12.33 8.19 9.00
N ASN A 76 -11.15 8.53 9.55
CA ASN A 76 -10.44 9.77 9.28
C ASN A 76 -9.03 9.40 8.80
N SER A 77 -8.70 9.71 7.56
CA SER A 77 -7.46 9.26 6.91
C SER A 77 -6.68 10.42 6.32
N THR A 78 -5.36 10.42 6.54
CA THR A 78 -4.41 11.27 5.82
C THR A 78 -3.85 10.60 4.56
N ILE A 79 -4.21 9.34 4.31
CA ILE A 79 -3.77 8.57 3.15
C ILE A 79 -4.56 9.02 1.92
N PRO A 80 -3.93 9.42 0.80
CA PRO A 80 -4.61 9.78 -0.44
C PRO A 80 -5.43 8.60 -0.99
N LYS A 81 -6.74 8.78 -1.14
CA LYS A 81 -7.65 7.70 -1.58
C LYS A 81 -7.61 7.49 -3.10
N GLY A 82 -7.54 6.23 -3.53
CA GLY A 82 -7.57 5.86 -4.95
C GLY A 82 -6.33 6.30 -5.74
N LYS A 83 -5.20 6.55 -5.04
CA LYS A 83 -3.93 7.01 -5.61
C LYS A 83 -2.81 5.97 -5.57
N GLY A 84 -3.05 4.77 -5.01
CA GLY A 84 -2.04 3.72 -4.85
C GLY A 84 -1.25 3.81 -3.55
N PHE A 85 -1.87 4.35 -2.49
CA PHE A 85 -1.29 4.41 -1.15
C PHE A 85 -1.89 3.36 -0.20
N ALA A 86 -2.49 2.30 -0.71
CA ALA A 86 -3.13 1.21 0.05
C ALA A 86 -4.14 1.67 1.11
N SER A 87 -4.87 2.79 0.84
CA SER A 87 -5.81 3.36 1.81
C SER A 87 -6.91 2.38 2.23
N SER A 88 -7.41 1.57 1.30
CA SER A 88 -8.45 0.57 1.59
C SER A 88 -7.92 -0.56 2.47
N THR A 89 -6.72 -1.11 2.16
CA THR A 89 -6.08 -2.14 3.00
C THR A 89 -5.81 -1.60 4.41
N ALA A 90 -5.33 -0.35 4.53
CA ALA A 90 -5.10 0.29 5.82
C ALA A 90 -6.40 0.42 6.64
N ASP A 91 -7.51 0.80 6.00
CA ASP A 91 -8.82 0.87 6.65
C ASP A 91 -9.25 -0.50 7.17
N LEU A 92 -9.13 -1.56 6.36
CA LEU A 92 -9.51 -2.93 6.76
C LEU A 92 -8.64 -3.47 7.90
N CYS A 93 -7.31 -3.23 7.87
CA CYS A 93 -6.40 -3.63 8.94
C CYS A 93 -6.70 -2.91 10.26
N ALA A 94 -6.93 -1.59 10.21
CA ALA A 94 -7.34 -0.83 11.39
C ALA A 94 -8.67 -1.34 11.96
N ILE A 95 -9.66 -1.64 11.11
CA ILE A 95 -10.94 -2.22 11.51
C ILE A 95 -10.74 -3.58 12.18
N TYR A 96 -9.92 -4.47 11.60
CA TYR A 96 -9.63 -5.78 12.17
C TYR A 96 -9.03 -5.66 13.57
N ASN A 97 -8.01 -4.83 13.75
CA ASN A 97 -7.39 -4.59 15.04
C ASN A 97 -8.40 -4.03 16.07
N GLY A 98 -9.28 -3.14 15.62
CA GLY A 98 -10.34 -2.60 16.46
C GLY A 98 -11.39 -3.64 16.87
N LEU A 99 -11.77 -4.55 15.96
CA LEU A 99 -12.68 -5.64 16.25
C LEU A 99 -12.08 -6.64 17.24
N LEU A 100 -10.79 -6.97 17.11
CA LEU A 100 -10.08 -7.81 18.08
C LEU A 100 -10.18 -7.24 19.50
N LYS A 101 -9.92 -5.93 19.65
CA LYS A 101 -10.04 -5.24 20.96
C LYS A 101 -11.46 -5.17 21.45
N LEU A 102 -12.44 -4.97 20.56
CA LEU A 102 -13.86 -4.90 20.90
C LEU A 102 -14.42 -6.24 21.40
N THR A 103 -13.80 -7.35 20.99
CA THR A 103 -14.28 -8.72 21.27
C THR A 103 -13.30 -9.56 22.10
N ASP A 104 -12.20 -8.94 22.57
CA ASP A 104 -11.13 -9.58 23.37
C ASP A 104 -10.54 -10.83 22.66
N ARG A 105 -10.23 -10.71 21.37
CA ARG A 105 -9.65 -11.78 20.54
C ARG A 105 -8.19 -11.51 20.20
N SER A 106 -7.44 -12.58 20.00
CA SER A 106 -6.04 -12.50 19.54
C SER A 106 -5.96 -12.34 18.04
N PHE A 107 -4.87 -11.69 17.56
CA PHE A 107 -4.59 -11.53 16.15
C PHE A 107 -4.35 -12.86 15.43
N ASN A 108 -4.91 -13.00 14.23
CA ASN A 108 -4.71 -14.14 13.34
C ASN A 108 -4.45 -13.65 11.91
N GLU A 109 -3.21 -13.82 11.45
CA GLU A 109 -2.76 -13.36 10.12
C GLU A 109 -3.56 -14.02 8.98
N GLU A 110 -3.80 -15.34 9.06
CA GLU A 110 -4.54 -16.07 8.02
C GLU A 110 -6.01 -15.62 7.92
N GLU A 111 -6.61 -15.32 9.07
CA GLU A 111 -7.97 -14.80 9.13
C GLU A 111 -8.05 -13.41 8.48
N LEU A 112 -7.12 -12.52 8.83
CA LEU A 112 -7.06 -11.18 8.23
C LEU A 112 -6.91 -11.25 6.71
N ILE A 113 -5.94 -12.02 6.20
CA ILE A 113 -5.71 -12.23 4.76
C ILE A 113 -7.00 -12.69 4.08
N ARG A 114 -7.60 -13.75 4.59
CA ARG A 114 -8.80 -14.36 4.02
C ARG A 114 -9.98 -13.39 3.96
N HIS A 115 -10.18 -12.59 5.01
CA HIS A 115 -11.25 -11.59 5.04
C HIS A 115 -10.96 -10.40 4.13
N CYS A 116 -9.73 -9.92 4.06
CA CYS A 116 -9.33 -8.85 3.13
C CYS A 116 -9.55 -9.28 1.67
N LEU A 117 -9.06 -10.46 1.28
CA LEU A 117 -9.18 -10.98 -0.09
C LEU A 117 -10.65 -11.24 -0.50
N LYS A 118 -11.56 -11.53 0.45
CA LYS A 118 -13.01 -11.59 0.17
C LYS A 118 -13.62 -10.22 -0.21
N ILE A 119 -12.95 -9.12 0.14
CA ILE A 119 -13.41 -7.77 -0.17
C ILE A 119 -12.79 -7.29 -1.49
N GLU A 120 -11.46 -7.40 -1.60
CA GLU A 120 -10.70 -6.94 -2.78
C GLU A 120 -9.27 -7.50 -2.75
N PRO A 121 -8.53 -7.46 -3.90
CA PRO A 121 -7.09 -7.66 -3.91
C PRO A 121 -6.40 -6.75 -2.90
N THR A 122 -5.51 -7.31 -2.09
CA THR A 122 -5.02 -6.70 -0.86
C THR A 122 -3.52 -6.42 -0.90
N ASP A 123 -3.12 -5.26 -0.41
CA ASP A 123 -1.72 -4.84 -0.34
C ASP A 123 -0.94 -5.60 0.75
N SER A 124 0.39 -5.76 0.56
CA SER A 124 1.24 -6.52 1.49
C SER A 124 1.55 -5.82 2.82
N ILE A 125 1.09 -4.58 3.02
CA ILE A 125 1.19 -3.92 4.34
C ILE A 125 0.34 -4.59 5.42
N ILE A 126 -0.46 -5.60 5.11
CA ILE A 126 -1.14 -6.43 6.13
C ILE A 126 -0.16 -7.21 7.00
N PHE A 127 1.10 -7.39 6.57
CA PHE A 127 2.12 -8.15 7.28
C PHE A 127 3.00 -7.24 8.17
N ASP A 128 3.46 -7.79 9.28
CA ASP A 128 4.39 -7.14 10.22
C ASP A 128 5.81 -6.96 9.66
N LYS A 129 6.13 -7.66 8.56
CA LYS A 129 7.42 -7.64 7.86
C LYS A 129 7.23 -7.50 6.36
N ALA A 130 8.27 -7.06 5.68
CA ALA A 130 8.31 -7.02 4.23
C ALA A 130 8.06 -8.42 3.66
N THR A 131 6.97 -8.56 2.91
CA THR A 131 6.47 -9.85 2.44
C THR A 131 6.14 -9.80 0.96
N ILE A 132 6.74 -10.70 0.19
CA ILE A 132 6.30 -11.00 -1.19
C ILE A 132 4.96 -11.71 -1.08
N PHE A 133 3.93 -11.16 -1.69
CA PHE A 133 2.56 -11.58 -1.47
C PHE A 133 1.78 -11.76 -2.78
N ASP A 134 1.11 -12.90 -2.91
CA ASP A 134 0.03 -13.06 -3.89
C ASP A 134 -1.20 -12.27 -3.43
N TYR A 135 -1.33 -11.08 -3.97
CA TYR A 135 -2.33 -10.10 -3.54
C TYR A 135 -3.77 -10.43 -3.98
N LYS A 136 -3.96 -11.47 -4.80
CA LYS A 136 -5.26 -11.91 -5.30
C LYS A 136 -5.82 -13.11 -4.55
N GLU A 137 -5.01 -14.14 -4.36
CA GLU A 137 -5.43 -15.42 -3.81
C GLU A 137 -4.77 -15.76 -2.47
N GLY A 138 -3.68 -15.05 -2.12
CA GLY A 138 -2.92 -15.30 -0.89
C GLY A 138 -2.12 -16.60 -0.89
N ALA A 139 -1.90 -17.23 -2.05
CA ALA A 139 -1.19 -18.50 -2.16
C ALA A 139 0.31 -18.39 -1.87
N VAL A 140 0.91 -17.23 -2.13
CA VAL A 140 2.32 -16.93 -1.86
C VAL A 140 2.42 -15.89 -0.75
N LYS A 141 3.18 -16.22 0.31
CA LYS A 141 3.53 -15.34 1.42
C LYS A 141 4.97 -15.63 1.82
N GLU A 142 5.89 -14.81 1.37
CA GLU A 142 7.31 -14.97 1.67
C GLU A 142 7.84 -13.74 2.40
N LYS A 143 8.14 -13.86 3.70
CA LYS A 143 8.77 -12.80 4.49
C LYS A 143 10.24 -12.69 4.08
N VAL A 144 10.64 -11.51 3.56
CA VAL A 144 12.00 -11.26 3.05
C VAL A 144 12.86 -10.42 4.00
N GLY A 145 12.30 -9.87 5.06
CA GLY A 145 13.06 -9.11 6.06
C GLY A 145 12.18 -8.14 6.84
N SER A 146 12.82 -7.32 7.66
CA SER A 146 12.14 -6.21 8.33
C SER A 146 12.01 -5.04 7.38
N TYR A 147 10.95 -4.26 7.52
CA TYR A 147 10.87 -2.96 6.88
C TYR A 147 12.04 -2.06 7.33
N PHE A 148 12.37 -1.06 6.54
CA PHE A 148 13.41 -0.10 6.87
C PHE A 148 13.08 1.27 6.29
N LYS A 149 13.72 2.31 6.84
CA LYS A 149 13.44 3.71 6.50
C LYS A 149 14.16 4.16 5.25
N PHE A 150 13.39 4.81 4.39
CA PHE A 150 13.83 5.61 3.26
C PHE A 150 12.77 6.67 2.95
N TYR A 151 13.09 7.61 2.08
CA TYR A 151 12.18 8.71 1.74
C TYR A 151 11.69 8.55 0.31
N VAL A 152 10.45 8.99 0.07
CA VAL A 152 9.88 9.03 -1.28
C VAL A 152 9.27 10.40 -1.54
N LEU A 153 9.76 11.08 -2.58
CA LEU A 153 9.12 12.25 -3.16
C LEU A 153 8.05 11.77 -4.13
N CYS A 154 6.79 11.89 -3.75
CA CYS A 154 5.65 11.44 -4.52
C CYS A 154 5.07 12.57 -5.37
N PHE A 155 4.75 12.28 -6.63
CA PHE A 155 3.93 13.10 -7.51
C PHE A 155 2.59 12.39 -7.71
N ILE A 156 1.51 13.04 -7.27
CA ILE A 156 0.16 12.46 -7.20
C ILE A 156 -0.71 13.18 -8.23
N GLY A 157 -1.16 12.44 -9.23
CA GLY A 157 -2.05 12.96 -10.26
C GLY A 157 -3.50 13.11 -9.78
N LYS A 158 -4.36 13.61 -10.66
CA LYS A 158 -5.77 13.90 -10.32
C LYS A 158 -6.70 12.69 -10.47
N ASN A 159 -6.29 11.66 -11.22
CA ASN A 159 -7.14 10.49 -11.47
C ASN A 159 -7.36 9.70 -10.18
N ILE A 160 -8.60 9.31 -9.92
CA ILE A 160 -8.96 8.39 -8.84
C ILE A 160 -9.20 7.04 -9.48
N VAL A 161 -8.46 6.03 -9.01
CA VAL A 161 -8.63 4.65 -9.47
C VAL A 161 -9.46 3.89 -8.43
N ASP A 162 -10.63 3.40 -8.85
CA ASP A 162 -11.35 2.39 -8.08
C ASP A 162 -10.65 1.04 -8.30
N THR A 163 -10.07 0.50 -7.24
CA THR A 163 -9.28 -0.74 -7.27
C THR A 163 -10.11 -1.94 -7.74
N VAL A 164 -11.41 -1.99 -7.40
CA VAL A 164 -12.30 -3.08 -7.82
C VAL A 164 -12.59 -2.98 -9.30
N GLU A 165 -12.96 -1.79 -9.79
CA GLU A 165 -13.20 -1.55 -11.22
C GLU A 165 -11.93 -1.79 -12.04
N TYR A 166 -10.77 -1.31 -11.55
CA TYR A 166 -9.47 -1.48 -12.21
C TYR A 166 -9.10 -2.97 -12.35
N ASN A 167 -9.21 -3.74 -11.26
CA ASN A 167 -8.90 -5.18 -11.28
C ASN A 167 -9.95 -6.01 -12.03
N GLY A 168 -11.17 -5.49 -12.24
CA GLY A 168 -12.21 -6.09 -13.08
C GLY A 168 -11.98 -5.90 -14.60
N LYS A 169 -11.10 -4.97 -14.99
CA LYS A 169 -10.74 -4.76 -16.40
C LYS A 169 -9.84 -5.88 -16.91
N LYS A 170 -9.98 -6.25 -18.19
CA LYS A 170 -9.04 -7.16 -18.86
C LYS A 170 -7.75 -6.39 -19.18
N LEU A 171 -6.85 -6.35 -18.20
CA LEU A 171 -5.55 -5.70 -18.32
C LEU A 171 -4.54 -6.65 -18.99
N GLU A 172 -3.53 -6.07 -19.65
CA GLU A 172 -2.36 -6.83 -20.10
C GLU A 172 -1.69 -7.55 -18.91
N PRO A 173 -1.17 -8.77 -19.11
CA PRO A 173 -0.49 -9.51 -18.04
C PRO A 173 0.70 -8.74 -17.49
N LEU A 174 0.96 -8.88 -16.20
CA LEU A 174 2.20 -8.39 -15.60
C LEU A 174 3.41 -9.11 -16.20
N LYS A 175 4.56 -8.44 -16.26
CA LYS A 175 5.82 -9.03 -16.72
C LYS A 175 6.45 -9.93 -15.67
N ASP A 176 7.21 -10.91 -16.13
CA ASP A 176 8.04 -11.74 -15.26
C ASP A 176 9.10 -10.89 -14.53
N ILE A 177 9.28 -11.19 -13.24
CA ILE A 177 10.21 -10.50 -12.32
C ILE A 177 11.04 -11.49 -11.49
N ASN A 178 11.09 -12.77 -11.87
CA ASN A 178 11.85 -13.80 -11.14
C ASN A 178 13.31 -13.41 -10.92
N ASP A 179 13.94 -12.79 -11.92
CA ASP A 179 15.32 -12.31 -11.87
C ASP A 179 15.55 -11.16 -10.86
N LEU A 180 14.50 -10.40 -10.51
CA LEU A 180 14.59 -9.30 -9.56
C LEU A 180 14.47 -9.75 -8.09
N LEU A 181 13.94 -10.94 -7.84
CA LEU A 181 13.62 -11.39 -6.48
C LEU A 181 14.87 -11.64 -5.61
N ILE A 182 16.01 -11.98 -6.21
CA ILE A 182 17.28 -12.14 -5.49
C ILE A 182 17.71 -10.77 -4.96
N ASP A 183 17.79 -9.77 -5.83
CA ASP A 183 18.16 -8.41 -5.46
C ASP A 183 17.16 -7.81 -4.45
N LEU A 184 15.86 -8.13 -4.56
CA LEU A 184 14.83 -7.70 -3.60
C LEU A 184 15.10 -8.26 -2.20
N ARG A 185 15.33 -9.58 -2.07
CA ARG A 185 15.64 -10.22 -0.77
C ARG A 185 16.89 -9.63 -0.13
N GLU A 186 17.96 -9.48 -0.90
CA GLU A 186 19.20 -8.88 -0.43
C GLU A 186 19.00 -7.41 0.00
N ALA A 187 18.14 -6.65 -0.70
CA ALA A 187 17.84 -5.27 -0.33
C ALA A 187 17.19 -5.18 1.06
N PHE A 188 16.24 -6.06 1.38
CA PHE A 188 15.60 -6.08 2.70
C PHE A 188 16.50 -6.69 3.79
N GLU A 189 17.27 -7.74 3.49
CA GLU A 189 18.22 -8.34 4.42
C GLU A 189 19.30 -7.33 4.87
N ASN A 190 19.82 -6.53 3.91
CA ASN A 190 20.92 -5.60 4.15
C ASN A 190 20.44 -4.15 4.35
N ARG A 191 19.14 -3.86 4.30
CA ARG A 191 18.54 -2.52 4.34
C ARG A 191 19.16 -1.58 3.28
N ASP A 192 19.35 -2.12 2.08
CA ASP A 192 20.00 -1.43 0.97
C ASP A 192 18.98 -0.68 0.11
N THR A 193 18.81 0.62 0.39
CA THR A 193 17.90 1.50 -0.36
C THR A 193 18.27 1.59 -1.83
N LYS A 194 19.57 1.55 -2.18
CA LYS A 194 20.01 1.65 -3.59
C LYS A 194 19.59 0.42 -4.39
N LYS A 195 19.76 -0.77 -3.80
CA LYS A 195 19.33 -2.02 -4.41
C LYS A 195 17.82 -2.09 -4.55
N LEU A 196 17.08 -1.71 -3.49
CA LEU A 196 15.62 -1.61 -3.53
C LEU A 196 15.14 -0.66 -4.65
N ALA A 197 15.75 0.51 -4.74
CA ALA A 197 15.43 1.53 -5.74
C ALA A 197 15.65 1.03 -7.18
N LYS A 198 16.72 0.23 -7.40
CA LYS A 198 16.98 -0.42 -8.70
C LYS A 198 15.88 -1.42 -9.04
N VAL A 199 15.52 -2.30 -8.10
CA VAL A 199 14.47 -3.31 -8.27
C VAL A 199 13.13 -2.64 -8.58
N SER A 200 12.76 -1.63 -7.79
CA SER A 200 11.50 -0.90 -7.97
C SER A 200 11.44 -0.18 -9.32
N THR A 201 12.53 0.48 -9.73
CA THR A 201 12.62 1.13 -11.04
C THR A 201 12.40 0.13 -12.17
N GLU A 202 13.06 -1.02 -12.12
CA GLU A 202 12.93 -2.05 -13.14
C GLU A 202 11.51 -2.62 -13.18
N SER A 203 10.88 -2.86 -12.03
CA SER A 203 9.48 -3.29 -11.94
C SER A 203 8.53 -2.31 -12.62
N ILE A 204 8.69 -1.00 -12.37
CA ILE A 204 7.89 0.05 -13.01
C ILE A 204 8.10 0.06 -14.53
N ILE A 205 9.35 0.02 -14.99
CA ILE A 205 9.68 0.07 -16.43
C ILE A 205 9.09 -1.13 -17.17
N ARG A 206 9.23 -2.35 -16.63
CA ARG A 206 8.68 -3.57 -17.24
C ARG A 206 7.17 -3.53 -17.41
N ASN A 207 6.45 -2.88 -16.50
CA ASN A 207 4.99 -2.87 -16.47
C ASN A 207 4.36 -1.62 -17.13
N GLN A 208 5.13 -0.77 -17.82
CA GLN A 208 4.62 0.42 -18.53
C GLN A 208 3.57 0.09 -19.63
N HIS A 209 3.60 -1.10 -20.20
CA HIS A 209 2.60 -1.57 -21.16
C HIS A 209 1.21 -1.77 -20.50
N ARG A 210 1.17 -2.08 -19.21
CA ARG A 210 -0.06 -2.31 -18.43
C ARG A 210 -0.57 -1.04 -17.78
N LEU A 211 0.33 -0.28 -17.15
CA LEU A 211 0.05 1.02 -16.56
C LEU A 211 1.11 2.01 -17.02
N LYS A 212 0.75 2.80 -18.01
CA LYS A 212 1.63 3.83 -18.54
C LYS A 212 1.59 5.06 -17.65
N TYR A 213 2.75 5.49 -17.20
CA TYR A 213 2.91 6.77 -16.52
C TYR A 213 3.30 7.83 -17.54
N ASP A 214 2.43 8.80 -17.80
CA ASP A 214 2.70 9.88 -18.77
C ASP A 214 3.85 10.80 -18.29
N ILE A 215 4.09 10.86 -16.98
CA ILE A 215 5.16 11.68 -16.35
C ILE A 215 6.47 10.92 -16.13
N LEU A 216 6.65 9.73 -16.70
CA LEU A 216 7.83 8.90 -16.43
C LEU A 216 9.13 9.61 -16.80
N GLU A 217 9.18 10.29 -17.94
CA GLU A 217 10.37 10.99 -18.41
C GLU A 217 10.72 12.16 -17.49
N GLU A 218 9.73 12.99 -17.11
CA GLU A 218 9.90 14.09 -16.17
C GLU A 218 10.39 13.59 -14.79
N ILE A 219 9.83 12.50 -14.30
CA ILE A 219 10.27 11.89 -13.02
C ILE A 219 11.73 11.42 -13.10
N LEU A 220 12.13 10.82 -14.21
CA LEU A 220 13.52 10.39 -14.41
C LEU A 220 14.50 11.57 -14.51
N GLU A 221 14.08 12.70 -15.07
CA GLU A 221 14.86 13.94 -15.08
C GLU A 221 14.97 14.54 -13.67
N ILE A 222 13.83 14.67 -12.95
CA ILE A 222 13.83 15.16 -11.56
C ILE A 222 14.68 14.25 -10.67
N LYS A 223 14.62 12.94 -10.84
CA LYS A 223 15.46 11.98 -10.12
C LYS A 223 16.96 12.29 -10.31
N LYS A 224 17.39 12.62 -11.53
CA LYS A 224 18.79 12.98 -11.79
C LYS A 224 19.17 14.30 -11.12
N LEU A 225 18.32 15.31 -11.21
CA LEU A 225 18.56 16.64 -10.64
C LEU A 225 18.63 16.61 -9.12
N THR A 226 17.77 15.81 -8.48
CA THR A 226 17.66 15.71 -7.01
C THR A 226 18.59 14.66 -6.41
N GLY A 227 19.34 13.90 -7.20
CA GLY A 227 20.17 12.80 -6.72
C GLY A 227 19.37 11.60 -6.17
N GLY A 228 18.15 11.39 -6.68
CA GLY A 228 17.32 10.24 -6.33
C GLY A 228 17.92 8.92 -6.80
N LEU A 229 17.68 7.85 -6.04
CA LEU A 229 18.26 6.52 -6.26
C LEU A 229 17.50 5.70 -7.32
N GLY A 230 16.18 5.86 -7.38
CA GLY A 230 15.30 5.14 -8.30
C GLY A 230 13.87 5.66 -8.18
N ILE A 231 12.93 4.95 -8.79
CA ILE A 231 11.51 5.31 -8.77
C ILE A 231 10.67 4.20 -8.17
N ILE A 232 9.52 4.57 -7.62
CA ILE A 232 8.50 3.68 -7.08
C ILE A 232 7.13 4.21 -7.51
N GLY A 233 6.19 3.34 -7.77
CA GLY A 233 4.88 3.77 -8.25
C GLY A 233 3.74 2.82 -7.92
N ALA A 234 2.53 3.32 -8.00
CA ALA A 234 1.32 2.55 -7.80
C ALA A 234 0.92 1.82 -9.07
N HIS A 235 0.89 0.50 -9.06
CA HIS A 235 0.46 -0.29 -10.22
C HIS A 235 -1.07 -0.33 -10.40
N SER A 236 -1.81 0.30 -9.49
CA SER A 236 -3.25 0.56 -9.58
C SER A 236 -3.58 1.92 -8.96
N GLY A 237 -2.99 2.99 -9.49
CA GLY A 237 -3.14 4.32 -8.91
C GLY A 237 -2.59 5.40 -9.84
N ASP A 238 -2.57 6.63 -9.36
CA ASP A 238 -2.06 7.81 -10.08
C ASP A 238 -0.97 8.49 -9.24
N MET A 239 0.08 7.71 -8.90
CA MET A 239 1.22 8.18 -8.14
C MET A 239 2.51 7.55 -8.67
N LEU A 240 3.50 8.38 -8.92
CA LEU A 240 4.87 7.97 -9.19
C LEU A 240 5.82 8.77 -8.28
N GLY A 241 6.81 8.11 -7.69
CA GLY A 241 7.71 8.72 -6.71
C GLY A 241 9.17 8.44 -6.97
N ILE A 242 10.03 9.23 -6.34
CA ILE A 242 11.49 9.13 -6.39
C ILE A 242 11.99 8.69 -5.00
N ILE A 243 12.81 7.65 -4.97
CA ILE A 243 13.35 7.05 -3.75
C ILE A 243 14.66 7.75 -3.36
N PHE A 244 14.83 8.06 -2.07
CA PHE A 244 16.03 8.59 -1.46
C PHE A 244 16.39 7.80 -0.19
N ASP A 245 17.66 7.61 0.07
CA ASP A 245 18.17 7.10 1.36
C ASP A 245 18.15 8.18 2.46
N SER A 246 18.42 9.41 2.06
CA SER A 246 18.38 10.61 2.89
C SER A 246 18.08 11.86 2.07
N ILE A 247 17.49 12.85 2.70
CA ILE A 247 17.23 14.17 2.10
C ILE A 247 17.94 15.21 2.97
N ASP A 248 19.05 15.75 2.45
CA ASP A 248 19.78 16.87 3.01
C ASP A 248 19.27 18.23 2.47
N ASP A 249 19.83 19.33 2.96
CA ASP A 249 19.42 20.68 2.56
C ASP A 249 19.65 20.97 1.06
N GLU A 250 20.62 20.35 0.43
CA GLU A 250 20.91 20.53 -1.00
C GLU A 250 19.87 19.80 -1.85
N LYS A 251 19.60 18.54 -1.55
CA LYS A 251 18.52 17.77 -2.17
C LYS A 251 17.18 18.44 -1.98
N MET A 252 16.89 18.94 -0.76
CA MET A 252 15.63 19.61 -0.46
C MET A 252 15.41 20.83 -1.33
N LYS A 253 16.44 21.67 -1.56
CA LYS A 253 16.35 22.83 -2.47
C LYS A 253 15.99 22.43 -3.91
N GLU A 254 16.56 21.33 -4.41
CA GLU A 254 16.23 20.84 -5.76
C GLU A 254 14.82 20.21 -5.80
N ILE A 255 14.42 19.53 -4.74
CA ILE A 255 13.06 18.99 -4.58
C ILE A 255 12.01 20.13 -4.56
N GLU A 256 12.29 21.22 -3.85
CA GLU A 256 11.39 22.38 -3.79
C GLU A 256 11.15 23.01 -5.16
N LYS A 257 12.18 23.08 -5.99
CA LYS A 257 12.10 23.60 -7.37
C LYS A 257 11.42 22.64 -8.34
N SER A 258 11.38 21.35 -8.02
CA SER A 258 10.81 20.33 -8.91
C SER A 258 9.30 20.42 -8.91
N GLU A 259 8.69 20.61 -10.09
CA GLU A 259 7.24 20.66 -10.26
C GLU A 259 6.83 19.89 -11.51
N ILE A 260 5.69 19.21 -11.44
CA ILE A 260 5.02 18.61 -12.59
C ILE A 260 3.61 19.21 -12.65
N ILE A 261 3.28 19.85 -13.76
CA ILE A 261 2.00 20.52 -13.91
C ILE A 261 0.84 19.52 -13.76
N GLY A 262 -0.07 19.80 -12.84
CA GLY A 262 -1.24 18.97 -12.61
C GLY A 262 -1.04 17.85 -11.56
N TYR A 263 0.15 17.74 -10.96
CA TYR A 263 0.46 16.80 -9.90
C TYR A 263 0.70 17.52 -8.57
N GLU A 264 0.17 16.94 -7.50
CA GLU A 264 0.49 17.33 -6.13
C GLU A 264 1.80 16.67 -5.71
N LYS A 265 2.61 17.38 -4.95
CA LYS A 265 3.91 16.91 -4.48
C LYS A 265 3.92 16.75 -2.97
N ILE A 266 4.27 15.56 -2.48
CA ILE A 266 4.47 15.27 -1.05
C ILE A 266 5.74 14.45 -0.85
N ILE A 267 6.35 14.57 0.33
CA ILE A 267 7.42 13.68 0.79
C ILE A 267 6.86 12.78 1.87
N VAL A 268 7.09 11.49 1.74
CA VAL A 268 6.76 10.50 2.77
C VAL A 268 8.02 9.76 3.24
N GLU A 269 7.99 9.30 4.48
CA GLU A 269 9.01 8.42 5.07
C GLU A 269 8.42 7.02 5.23
N THR A 270 9.14 5.98 4.82
CA THR A 270 8.75 4.61 5.11
C THR A 270 9.03 4.27 6.56
N LEU A 271 8.29 3.31 7.09
CA LEU A 271 8.40 2.86 8.48
C LEU A 271 9.31 1.63 8.57
N ASP A 272 9.92 1.42 9.72
CA ASP A 272 10.69 0.21 10.04
C ASP A 272 9.84 -0.87 10.75
N ALA A 273 8.63 -0.52 11.17
CA ALA A 273 7.61 -1.42 11.72
C ALA A 273 6.20 -0.87 11.53
N ILE A 274 5.21 -1.75 11.50
CA ILE A 274 3.79 -1.43 11.59
C ILE A 274 3.42 -1.51 13.08
N ASN A 275 3.12 -0.35 13.70
CA ASN A 275 2.75 -0.22 15.11
C ASN A 275 1.32 0.26 15.27
#